data_8bd4b27a250b5eb2cba33abe4e282b7f
#
_entry.id   8bd4b27a250b5eb2cba33abe4e282b7f
#
_cell.length_a   1.000
_cell.length_b   1.000
_cell.length_c   1.000
_cell.angle_alpha   90.00
_cell.angle_beta   90.00
_cell.angle_gamma   90.00
#
_symmetry.space_group_name_H-M   'P 1'
#
loop_
_entity.id
_entity.type
_entity.pdbx_description
1 polymer ?
#
loop_
_entity_poly.entity_id
_entity_poly.type
_entity_poly.pdbx_seq_one_letter_code
_entity_poly.pdbx_strand_id
1 'polypeptide(L)'
;MLDICNLMKYPNLNLPSSIKSYRKLSILLAFLFLGYFSQAQNISEFQKGFQLHIKPTTDKIKIDGILDEPVWATTEVAKNFVKKFPNDIGEPKRQTEVRFTYDNDNIYFGFKVYDSGAAISRSLKRDIGNEGNDVVGIMIDPLNKKTNGFYFLLSALNVQSEDQLSLSFQEKPTWSWDTKWFSATKDYGTYWIAEIMIPLKSIRYDPKQLQWGINFLRGDAKNNEYSNFTRVPPIFKSYDLGYMGLLNWPAAIPSSKNNIIFLPFISGTSGEDQENGKTLNTNATGGFDSKVALNASLNLDLTVNPDFSQVEVDQQVTNLTRFNIFLPERRGFFLENSDLFSNFGMPFIRPFYSRTMD
;
A
#
# COMPACT_ATOMS: atom_id res chain seq x y z
N MET A 1 -0.39 -38.64 8.13
CA MET A 1 0.73 -38.37 9.02
C MET A 1 1.35 -39.68 9.42
N LEU A 2 2.27 -40.23 8.63
CA LEU A 2 2.90 -41.53 8.89
C LEU A 2 4.01 -41.32 9.92
N ASP A 3 3.96 -42.15 10.92
CA ASP A 3 4.70 -42.14 12.18
C ASP A 3 6.22 -42.26 11.94
N ILE A 4 6.92 -41.15 11.84
CA ILE A 4 8.38 -41.10 11.68
C ILE A 4 9.10 -41.61 12.95
N CYS A 5 8.41 -41.64 14.10
CA CYS A 5 8.97 -42.13 15.37
C CYS A 5 9.25 -43.64 15.40
N ASN A 6 8.59 -44.45 14.57
CA ASN A 6 8.80 -45.89 14.57
C ASN A 6 10.02 -46.38 13.77
N LEU A 7 10.60 -45.53 12.93
CA LEU A 7 11.79 -45.87 12.11
C LEU A 7 13.12 -45.77 12.85
N MET A 8 13.13 -45.16 14.05
CA MET A 8 14.37 -45.00 14.85
C MET A 8 14.66 -46.22 15.76
N LYS A 9 13.77 -47.20 15.86
CA LYS A 9 13.91 -48.34 16.82
C LYS A 9 14.76 -49.51 16.30
N TYR A 10 15.21 -49.51 15.04
CA TYR A 10 16.01 -50.65 14.52
C TYR A 10 17.32 -50.16 13.88
N PRO A 11 18.43 -50.11 14.64
CA PRO A 11 19.71 -49.64 14.14
C PRO A 11 20.46 -50.56 13.20
N ASN A 12 20.06 -51.83 13.02
CA ASN A 12 20.82 -52.88 12.35
C ASN A 12 20.17 -53.49 11.09
N LEU A 13 19.33 -52.80 10.36
CA LEU A 13 18.88 -53.27 9.07
C LEU A 13 19.96 -52.99 7.99
N ASN A 14 20.54 -54.07 7.42
CA ASN A 14 21.39 -53.99 6.23
C ASN A 14 20.58 -53.60 5.00
N LEU A 15 20.35 -52.33 4.83
CA LEU A 15 19.64 -51.76 3.68
C LEU A 15 20.59 -51.67 2.48
N PRO A 16 20.11 -51.92 1.23
CA PRO A 16 20.89 -51.73 0.00
C PRO A 16 21.49 -50.34 -0.09
N SER A 17 22.66 -50.23 -0.70
CA SER A 17 23.44 -49.00 -0.80
C SER A 17 22.65 -47.81 -1.42
N SER A 18 21.70 -48.09 -2.31
CA SER A 18 20.79 -47.11 -2.89
C SER A 18 19.87 -46.46 -1.84
N ILE A 19 19.31 -47.22 -0.90
CA ILE A 19 18.40 -46.70 0.13
C ILE A 19 19.17 -45.86 1.17
N LYS A 20 20.43 -46.18 1.44
CA LYS A 20 21.31 -45.37 2.32
C LYS A 20 21.58 -43.98 1.72
N SER A 21 21.64 -43.88 0.39
CA SER A 21 21.83 -42.60 -0.32
C SER A 21 20.59 -41.71 -0.24
N TYR A 22 19.40 -42.29 -0.42
CA TYR A 22 18.13 -41.53 -0.28
C TYR A 22 17.87 -41.05 1.14
N ARG A 23 18.28 -41.81 2.17
CA ARG A 23 18.17 -41.42 3.57
C ARG A 23 19.07 -40.22 3.91
N LYS A 24 20.28 -40.13 3.34
CA LYS A 24 21.16 -38.97 3.46
C LYS A 24 20.59 -37.74 2.73
N LEU A 25 20.00 -37.96 1.56
CA LEU A 25 19.36 -36.89 0.76
C LEU A 25 18.11 -36.33 1.45
N SER A 26 17.26 -37.18 2.03
CA SER A 26 16.07 -36.71 2.78
C SER A 26 16.42 -35.97 4.08
N ILE A 27 17.49 -36.37 4.76
CA ILE A 27 17.98 -35.63 5.93
C ILE A 27 18.55 -34.26 5.50
N LEU A 28 19.29 -34.20 4.40
CA LEU A 28 19.83 -32.94 3.86
C LEU A 28 18.71 -31.99 3.42
N LEU A 29 17.66 -32.52 2.76
CA LEU A 29 16.48 -31.76 2.39
C LEU A 29 15.70 -31.27 3.63
N ALA A 30 15.57 -32.07 4.69
CA ALA A 30 14.96 -31.66 5.94
C ALA A 30 15.73 -30.52 6.63
N PHE A 31 17.06 -30.59 6.62
CA PHE A 31 17.91 -29.49 7.14
C PHE A 31 17.83 -28.22 6.29
N LEU A 32 17.71 -28.33 4.97
CA LEU A 32 17.46 -27.19 4.09
C LEU A 32 16.09 -26.54 4.37
N PHE A 33 15.04 -27.35 4.60
CA PHE A 33 13.74 -26.84 4.98
C PHE A 33 13.71 -26.16 6.35
N LEU A 34 14.42 -26.69 7.34
CA LEU A 34 14.58 -26.06 8.66
C LEU A 34 15.31 -24.72 8.59
N GLY A 35 16.28 -24.57 7.69
CA GLY A 35 17.00 -23.31 7.45
C GLY A 35 16.09 -22.20 6.89
N TYR A 36 15.10 -22.55 6.07
CA TYR A 36 14.12 -21.57 5.55
C TYR A 36 13.15 -21.05 6.61
N PHE A 37 12.79 -21.87 7.61
CA PHE A 37 11.91 -21.41 8.69
C PHE A 37 12.60 -20.43 9.66
N SER A 38 13.91 -20.44 9.76
CA SER A 38 14.65 -19.55 10.67
C SER A 38 14.72 -18.09 10.16
N GLN A 39 14.59 -17.84 8.86
CA GLN A 39 14.57 -16.47 8.33
C GLN A 39 13.21 -15.76 8.52
N ALA A 40 12.11 -16.50 8.63
CA ALA A 40 10.79 -15.92 8.90
C ALA A 40 10.67 -15.35 10.34
N GLN A 41 11.54 -15.79 11.27
CA GLN A 41 11.51 -15.30 12.66
C GLN A 41 12.12 -13.90 12.84
N ASN A 42 13.10 -13.48 12.02
CA ASN A 42 13.74 -12.17 12.15
C ASN A 42 12.83 -11.00 11.77
N ILE A 43 11.89 -11.20 10.85
CA ILE A 43 10.91 -10.16 10.44
C ILE A 43 9.90 -9.92 11.56
N SER A 44 9.54 -10.93 12.33
CA SER A 44 8.61 -10.80 13.45
C SER A 44 9.20 -10.00 14.63
N GLU A 45 10.52 -9.96 14.80
CA GLU A 45 11.17 -9.17 15.86
C GLU A 45 11.13 -7.66 15.57
N PHE A 46 11.33 -7.24 14.34
CA PHE A 46 11.19 -5.85 13.97
C PHE A 46 9.77 -5.33 14.28
N GLN A 47 8.74 -6.08 13.89
CA GLN A 47 7.35 -5.70 14.12
C GLN A 47 6.97 -5.68 15.62
N LYS A 48 7.60 -6.51 16.46
CA LYS A 48 7.39 -6.50 17.92
C LYS A 48 7.79 -5.17 18.57
N GLY A 49 8.74 -4.44 17.98
CA GLY A 49 9.17 -3.12 18.44
C GLY A 49 8.21 -1.98 18.08
N PHE A 50 7.25 -2.23 17.16
CA PHE A 50 6.35 -1.21 16.64
C PHE A 50 4.91 -1.76 16.60
N GLN A 51 4.30 -1.91 17.79
CA GLN A 51 2.94 -2.40 17.92
C GLN A 51 2.00 -1.29 18.35
N LEU A 52 0.85 -1.25 17.73
CA LEU A 52 -0.24 -0.34 18.04
C LEU A 52 -1.53 -1.15 18.21
N HIS A 53 -2.44 -0.67 19.07
CA HIS A 53 -3.70 -1.33 19.39
C HIS A 53 -4.85 -0.37 19.07
N ILE A 54 -5.63 -0.72 18.07
CA ILE A 54 -6.80 0.08 17.70
C ILE A 54 -7.98 -0.29 18.59
N LYS A 55 -8.80 0.70 18.96
CA LYS A 55 -10.00 0.52 19.76
C LYS A 55 -11.23 0.99 18.97
N PRO A 56 -12.39 0.32 19.13
CA PRO A 56 -13.62 0.78 18.51
C PRO A 56 -14.14 2.05 19.19
N THR A 57 -14.89 2.84 18.43
CA THR A 57 -15.64 3.99 18.96
C THR A 57 -17.11 3.90 18.60
N THR A 58 -17.94 4.49 19.47
CA THR A 58 -19.35 4.79 19.20
C THR A 58 -19.58 6.29 18.98
N ASP A 59 -18.53 7.09 19.16
CA ASP A 59 -18.59 8.53 18.95
C ASP A 59 -18.77 8.83 17.46
N LYS A 60 -19.57 9.82 17.15
CA LYS A 60 -19.70 10.32 15.77
C LYS A 60 -18.56 11.28 15.50
N ILE A 61 -17.56 10.82 14.79
CA ILE A 61 -16.42 11.64 14.42
C ILE A 61 -16.80 12.51 13.23
N LYS A 62 -16.56 13.82 13.35
CA LYS A 62 -16.76 14.80 12.30
C LYS A 62 -15.39 15.16 11.71
N ILE A 63 -15.25 14.98 10.43
CA ILE A 63 -14.00 15.29 9.73
C ILE A 63 -13.95 16.79 9.43
N ASP A 64 -13.40 17.57 10.35
CA ASP A 64 -13.34 19.05 10.25
C ASP A 64 -11.97 19.64 10.64
N GLY A 65 -10.97 18.79 10.92
CA GLY A 65 -9.62 19.19 11.30
C GLY A 65 -9.49 19.58 12.77
N ILE A 66 -10.42 19.13 13.63
CA ILE A 66 -10.40 19.39 15.08
C ILE A 66 -10.53 18.04 15.80
N LEU A 67 -9.54 17.70 16.63
CA LEU A 67 -9.55 16.47 17.43
C LEU A 67 -10.22 16.73 18.79
N ASP A 68 -11.51 17.07 18.81
CA ASP A 68 -12.26 17.41 20.03
C ASP A 68 -13.24 16.32 20.49
N GLU A 69 -13.46 15.27 19.71
CA GLU A 69 -14.27 14.16 20.16
C GLU A 69 -13.59 13.39 21.31
N PRO A 70 -14.38 12.94 22.30
CA PRO A 70 -13.84 12.26 23.50
C PRO A 70 -12.96 11.06 23.20
N VAL A 71 -13.21 10.34 22.09
CA VAL A 71 -12.43 9.17 21.69
C VAL A 71 -10.96 9.50 21.52
N TRP A 72 -10.61 10.66 20.96
CA TRP A 72 -9.23 11.05 20.71
C TRP A 72 -8.37 11.15 21.98
N ALA A 73 -8.99 11.42 23.12
CA ALA A 73 -8.29 11.43 24.40
C ALA A 73 -7.98 10.04 24.95
N THR A 74 -8.67 8.99 24.48
CA THR A 74 -8.58 7.63 25.02
C THR A 74 -7.86 6.64 24.09
N THR A 75 -7.58 7.04 22.86
CA THR A 75 -6.86 6.21 21.89
C THR A 75 -5.37 6.12 22.20
N GLU A 76 -4.75 5.02 21.77
CA GLU A 76 -3.31 4.93 21.74
C GLU A 76 -2.72 5.97 20.77
N VAL A 77 -1.52 6.44 21.09
CA VAL A 77 -0.83 7.46 20.29
C VAL A 77 0.44 6.89 19.69
N ALA A 78 0.51 6.81 18.38
CA ALA A 78 1.77 6.57 17.68
C ALA A 78 2.59 7.87 17.69
N LYS A 79 3.77 7.82 18.28
CA LYS A 79 4.69 8.94 18.49
C LYS A 79 6.13 8.47 18.36
N ASN A 80 7.09 9.37 18.58
CA ASN A 80 8.52 9.09 18.48
C ASN A 80 8.92 8.66 17.06
N PHE A 81 8.45 9.43 16.08
CA PHE A 81 8.85 9.25 14.70
C PHE A 81 10.37 9.33 14.59
N VAL A 82 10.94 8.51 13.73
CA VAL A 82 12.37 8.47 13.46
C VAL A 82 12.69 9.11 12.13
N LYS A 83 13.79 9.86 12.08
CA LYS A 83 14.23 10.51 10.84
C LYS A 83 14.63 9.46 9.83
N LYS A 84 14.22 9.66 8.58
CA LYS A 84 14.52 8.82 7.43
C LYS A 84 15.39 9.53 6.41
N PHE A 85 15.12 10.81 6.16
CA PHE A 85 15.83 11.65 5.19
C PHE A 85 16.13 13.02 5.80
N PRO A 86 17.27 13.65 5.53
CA PRO A 86 18.32 13.29 4.57
C PRO A 86 19.24 12.14 5.04
N ASN A 87 19.18 11.78 6.29
CA ASN A 87 19.87 10.63 6.89
C ASN A 87 19.01 10.06 8.02
N ASP A 88 19.26 8.86 8.46
CA ASP A 88 18.54 8.18 9.55
C ASP A 88 19.20 8.36 10.92
N ILE A 89 19.99 9.41 11.09
CA ILE A 89 20.73 9.73 12.33
C ILE A 89 19.96 10.79 13.11
N GLY A 90 19.71 10.51 14.40
CA GLY A 90 19.05 11.42 15.33
C GLY A 90 17.53 11.45 15.14
N GLU A 91 16.90 12.38 15.84
CA GLU A 91 15.45 12.60 15.80
C GLU A 91 15.08 13.60 14.70
N PRO A 92 13.85 13.56 14.18
CA PRO A 92 13.36 14.60 13.30
C PRO A 92 13.28 15.94 14.06
N LYS A 93 13.48 17.05 13.38
CA LYS A 93 13.41 18.39 13.98
C LYS A 93 12.06 18.67 14.63
N ARG A 94 11.01 18.06 14.11
CA ARG A 94 9.65 18.22 14.63
C ARG A 94 8.95 16.89 14.66
N GLN A 95 8.30 16.62 15.78
CA GLN A 95 7.59 15.37 16.02
C GLN A 95 6.18 15.39 15.43
N THR A 96 5.60 14.21 15.31
CA THR A 96 4.24 13.96 14.86
C THR A 96 3.60 12.96 15.81
N GLU A 97 2.35 13.18 16.15
CA GLU A 97 1.52 12.25 16.90
C GLU A 97 0.36 11.79 16.04
N VAL A 98 0.06 10.49 16.07
CA VAL A 98 -1.09 9.93 15.36
C VAL A 98 -1.97 9.17 16.32
N ARG A 99 -3.24 9.52 16.32
CA ARG A 99 -4.32 8.81 17.01
C ARG A 99 -5.18 8.08 16.00
N PHE A 100 -5.77 6.96 16.39
CA PHE A 100 -6.55 6.13 15.46
C PHE A 100 -7.63 5.37 16.22
N THR A 101 -8.76 5.21 15.55
CA THR A 101 -9.93 4.47 16.05
C THR A 101 -10.74 3.95 14.85
N TYR A 102 -11.78 3.17 15.11
CA TYR A 102 -12.67 2.67 14.06
C TYR A 102 -14.11 2.54 14.58
N ASP A 103 -15.06 2.58 13.66
CA ASP A 103 -16.45 2.19 13.86
C ASP A 103 -16.82 1.00 12.96
N ASN A 104 -18.10 0.77 12.73
CA ASN A 104 -18.56 -0.35 11.91
C ASN A 104 -18.25 -0.20 10.42
N ASP A 105 -18.01 1.01 9.95
CA ASP A 105 -17.89 1.32 8.52
C ASP A 105 -16.54 1.94 8.14
N ASN A 106 -15.84 2.55 9.09
CA ASN A 106 -14.69 3.40 8.81
C ASN A 106 -13.54 3.19 9.80
N ILE A 107 -12.33 3.45 9.34
CA ILE A 107 -11.16 3.67 10.19
C ILE A 107 -10.79 5.15 10.15
N TYR A 108 -10.44 5.70 11.31
CA TYR A 108 -10.15 7.12 11.49
C TYR A 108 -8.73 7.34 11.98
N PHE A 109 -8.09 8.39 11.48
CA PHE A 109 -6.76 8.81 11.90
C PHE A 109 -6.77 10.31 12.18
N GLY A 110 -6.25 10.70 13.34
CA GLY A 110 -6.03 12.08 13.74
C GLY A 110 -4.54 12.35 13.89
N PHE A 111 -3.97 13.18 13.04
CA PHE A 111 -2.58 13.60 13.12
C PHE A 111 -2.49 14.95 13.82
N LYS A 112 -1.60 15.05 14.81
CA LYS A 112 -1.10 16.31 15.32
C LYS A 112 0.34 16.48 14.88
N VAL A 113 0.55 17.44 14.02
CA VAL A 113 1.81 17.63 13.30
C VAL A 113 2.44 18.92 13.78
N TYR A 114 3.48 18.82 14.61
CA TYR A 114 4.16 20.01 15.12
C TYR A 114 4.91 20.73 14.01
N ASP A 115 4.65 22.02 13.87
CA ASP A 115 5.19 22.86 12.81
C ASP A 115 5.28 24.33 13.25
N SER A 116 5.90 25.18 12.44
CA SER A 116 5.90 26.64 12.64
C SER A 116 5.87 27.36 11.32
N GLY A 117 5.09 28.41 11.24
CA GLY A 117 4.87 29.20 10.04
C GLY A 117 3.97 28.51 9.02
N ALA A 118 3.68 29.19 7.93
CA ALA A 118 2.73 28.72 6.92
C ALA A 118 3.14 27.36 6.31
N ALA A 119 2.17 26.48 6.12
CA ALA A 119 2.37 25.20 5.48
C ALA A 119 2.82 25.36 4.01
N ILE A 120 3.70 24.48 3.57
CA ILE A 120 4.19 24.45 2.20
C ILE A 120 3.43 23.37 1.42
N SER A 121 2.70 23.79 0.39
CA SER A 121 2.15 22.93 -0.64
C SER A 121 2.34 23.59 -2.01
N ARG A 122 3.02 22.91 -2.90
CA ARG A 122 3.39 23.46 -4.23
C ARG A 122 2.22 23.46 -5.20
N SER A 123 1.20 22.68 -4.95
CA SER A 123 0.02 22.56 -5.79
C SER A 123 -1.20 22.19 -4.96
N LEU A 124 -2.36 22.58 -5.43
CA LEU A 124 -3.66 22.15 -4.91
C LEU A 124 -4.29 21.07 -5.80
N LYS A 125 -3.56 20.58 -6.79
CA LYS A 125 -3.99 19.48 -7.62
C LYS A 125 -3.92 18.17 -6.83
N ARG A 126 -4.94 17.31 -6.94
CA ARG A 126 -4.92 15.93 -6.39
C ARG A 126 -3.74 15.15 -7.00
N ASP A 127 -3.24 14.18 -6.27
CA ASP A 127 -2.20 13.22 -6.71
C ASP A 127 -0.83 13.85 -7.00
N ILE A 128 -0.46 14.86 -6.21
CA ILE A 128 0.83 15.56 -6.35
C ILE A 128 2.02 14.85 -5.69
N GLY A 129 1.76 13.81 -4.88
CA GLY A 129 2.81 13.15 -4.11
C GLY A 129 3.39 13.99 -2.98
N ASN A 130 4.53 13.54 -2.43
CA ASN A 130 5.12 14.13 -1.23
C ASN A 130 6.29 15.08 -1.50
N GLU A 131 6.76 15.24 -2.73
CA GLU A 131 8.00 15.97 -3.02
C GLU A 131 7.84 17.48 -2.78
N GLY A 132 8.53 17.97 -1.73
CA GLY A 132 8.57 19.38 -1.37
C GLY A 132 7.26 19.96 -0.82
N ASN A 133 6.41 19.12 -0.26
CA ASN A 133 5.17 19.48 0.41
C ASN A 133 5.21 19.10 1.89
N ASP A 134 4.52 19.86 2.73
CA ASP A 134 4.22 19.45 4.10
C ASP A 134 3.07 18.43 4.04
N VAL A 135 3.38 17.17 4.35
CA VAL A 135 2.43 16.05 4.19
C VAL A 135 2.46 15.10 5.37
N VAL A 136 1.37 14.39 5.55
CA VAL A 136 1.30 13.16 6.36
C VAL A 136 0.84 12.00 5.49
N GLY A 137 1.33 10.81 5.79
CA GLY A 137 0.98 9.61 5.04
C GLY A 137 0.64 8.44 5.94
N ILE A 138 -0.28 7.60 5.48
CA ILE A 138 -0.70 6.36 6.11
C ILE A 138 -0.43 5.23 5.12
N MET A 139 0.33 4.24 5.53
CA MET A 139 0.56 3.01 4.77
C MET A 139 -0.07 1.86 5.52
N ILE A 140 -0.91 1.07 4.85
CA ILE A 140 -1.66 -0.03 5.44
C ILE A 140 -1.47 -1.28 4.60
N ASP A 141 -1.11 -2.40 5.23
CA ASP A 141 -1.17 -3.75 4.67
C ASP A 141 -2.21 -4.58 5.45
N PRO A 142 -3.48 -4.60 5.01
CA PRO A 142 -4.57 -5.25 5.74
C PRO A 142 -4.45 -6.77 5.81
N LEU A 143 -3.64 -7.37 4.95
CA LEU A 143 -3.40 -8.82 4.93
C LEU A 143 -2.10 -9.20 5.66
N ASN A 144 -1.26 -8.20 6.01
CA ASN A 144 0.06 -8.35 6.62
C ASN A 144 0.95 -9.37 5.88
N LYS A 145 0.84 -9.39 4.55
CA LYS A 145 1.62 -10.28 3.68
C LYS A 145 2.87 -9.61 3.14
N LYS A 146 2.99 -8.28 3.29
CA LYS A 146 4.12 -7.48 2.80
C LYS A 146 4.28 -7.49 1.28
N THR A 147 3.25 -7.92 0.58
CA THR A 147 3.21 -7.95 -0.89
C THR A 147 2.45 -6.78 -1.46
N ASN A 148 1.32 -6.45 -0.84
CA ASN A 148 0.42 -5.37 -1.26
C ASN A 148 -0.05 -4.56 -0.08
N GLY A 149 -0.25 -3.28 -0.31
CA GLY A 149 -0.77 -2.35 0.67
C GLY A 149 -1.43 -1.15 0.02
N PHE A 150 -1.90 -0.24 0.86
CA PHE A 150 -2.52 1.00 0.45
C PHE A 150 -1.74 2.17 1.04
N TYR A 151 -1.63 3.24 0.27
CA TYR A 151 -0.97 4.46 0.67
C TYR A 151 -1.92 5.64 0.51
N PHE A 152 -2.17 6.34 1.60
CA PHE A 152 -2.96 7.57 1.64
C PHE A 152 -2.05 8.70 2.09
N LEU A 153 -1.97 9.75 1.31
CA LEU A 153 -1.14 10.92 1.56
C LEU A 153 -2.01 12.16 1.60
N LEU A 154 -1.81 13.00 2.61
CA LEU A 154 -2.55 14.24 2.78
C LEU A 154 -1.60 15.41 3.00
N SER A 155 -1.72 16.47 2.19
CA SER A 155 -0.97 17.69 2.43
C SER A 155 -1.60 18.54 3.54
N ALA A 156 -0.81 19.44 4.12
CA ALA A 156 -1.30 20.37 5.12
C ALA A 156 -2.39 21.33 4.59
N LEU A 157 -2.54 21.45 3.26
CA LEU A 157 -3.63 22.19 2.61
C LEU A 157 -4.77 21.27 2.11
N ASN A 158 -4.91 20.10 2.70
CA ASN A 158 -5.97 19.12 2.42
C ASN A 158 -5.98 18.59 0.97
N VAL A 159 -4.80 18.49 0.33
CA VAL A 159 -4.68 17.83 -0.97
C VAL A 159 -4.44 16.35 -0.76
N GLN A 160 -5.34 15.55 -1.31
CA GLN A 160 -5.34 14.10 -1.21
C GLN A 160 -4.53 13.47 -2.35
N SER A 161 -3.81 12.40 -2.03
CA SER A 161 -3.21 11.47 -2.99
C SER A 161 -3.29 10.06 -2.42
N GLU A 162 -3.65 9.10 -3.24
CA GLU A 162 -3.70 7.69 -2.83
C GLU A 162 -3.13 6.78 -3.90
N ASP A 163 -2.54 5.65 -3.45
CA ASP A 163 -2.02 4.63 -4.36
C ASP A 163 -2.05 3.24 -3.73
N GLN A 164 -1.92 2.23 -4.55
CA GLN A 164 -1.63 0.88 -4.12
C GLN A 164 -0.11 0.65 -4.08
N LEU A 165 0.36 0.07 -3.00
CA LEU A 165 1.74 -0.34 -2.84
C LEU A 165 1.89 -1.81 -3.22
N SER A 166 2.94 -2.13 -3.97
CA SER A 166 3.31 -3.50 -4.29
C SER A 166 4.81 -3.71 -4.07
N LEU A 167 5.18 -4.87 -3.54
CA LEU A 167 6.59 -5.25 -3.37
C LEU A 167 7.32 -5.40 -4.72
N SER A 168 6.59 -5.72 -5.78
CA SER A 168 7.16 -5.95 -7.12
C SER A 168 7.73 -4.70 -7.77
N PHE A 169 7.33 -3.53 -7.31
CA PHE A 169 7.74 -2.25 -7.88
C PHE A 169 8.40 -1.42 -6.79
N GLN A 170 9.73 -1.41 -6.76
CA GLN A 170 10.50 -0.37 -6.07
C GLN A 170 10.35 1.00 -6.75
N GLU A 171 9.40 1.11 -7.65
CA GLU A 171 9.07 2.33 -8.36
C GLU A 171 8.32 3.30 -7.44
N LYS A 172 8.34 4.57 -7.81
CA LYS A 172 7.57 5.60 -7.11
C LYS A 172 6.08 5.32 -7.27
N PRO A 173 5.25 5.67 -6.28
CA PRO A 173 3.81 5.66 -6.44
C PRO A 173 3.40 6.37 -7.73
N THR A 174 2.52 5.75 -8.48
CA THR A 174 2.04 6.30 -9.77
C THR A 174 0.87 7.23 -9.58
N TRP A 175 0.24 7.17 -8.39
CA TRP A 175 -0.99 7.88 -8.03
C TRP A 175 -2.13 7.63 -9.03
N SER A 176 -2.18 6.40 -9.55
CA SER A 176 -3.16 6.00 -10.55
C SER A 176 -4.34 5.22 -9.98
N TRP A 177 -4.23 4.77 -8.73
CA TRP A 177 -5.32 4.12 -8.03
C TRP A 177 -6.14 5.15 -7.27
N ASP A 178 -7.44 5.17 -7.54
CA ASP A 178 -8.40 6.07 -6.92
C ASP A 178 -9.34 5.33 -5.99
N THR A 179 -9.58 5.92 -4.81
CA THR A 179 -10.63 5.47 -3.91
C THR A 179 -11.27 6.63 -3.16
N LYS A 180 -12.43 6.39 -2.61
CA LYS A 180 -13.14 7.42 -1.84
C LYS A 180 -12.72 7.38 -0.38
N TRP A 181 -12.15 8.46 0.11
CA TRP A 181 -11.86 8.71 1.50
C TRP A 181 -12.08 10.20 1.81
N PHE A 182 -12.05 10.57 3.08
CA PHE A 182 -12.41 11.92 3.51
C PHE A 182 -11.33 12.46 4.42
N SER A 183 -11.09 13.76 4.33
CA SER A 183 -10.07 14.42 5.14
C SER A 183 -10.39 15.87 5.38
N ALA A 184 -9.87 16.40 6.45
CA ALA A 184 -9.84 17.82 6.74
C ALA A 184 -8.52 18.18 7.42
N THR A 185 -8.03 19.40 7.16
CA THR A 185 -6.84 19.93 7.82
C THR A 185 -7.12 21.29 8.41
N LYS A 186 -6.46 21.61 9.52
CA LYS A 186 -6.55 22.91 10.17
C LYS A 186 -5.21 23.31 10.75
N ASP A 187 -4.78 24.52 10.43
CA ASP A 187 -3.54 25.12 10.92
C ASP A 187 -3.79 25.92 12.22
N TYR A 188 -2.95 25.69 13.22
CA TYR A 188 -2.96 26.38 14.51
C TYR A 188 -1.68 27.20 14.75
N GLY A 189 -0.85 27.39 13.72
CA GLY A 189 0.37 28.19 13.75
C GLY A 189 1.61 27.47 14.30
N THR A 190 1.48 26.72 15.40
CA THR A 190 2.58 25.93 15.99
C THR A 190 2.45 24.44 15.73
N TYR A 191 1.34 24.03 15.21
CA TYR A 191 1.03 22.67 14.73
C TYR A 191 -0.17 22.76 13.79
N TRP A 192 -0.36 21.76 13.00
CA TRP A 192 -1.58 21.54 12.23
C TRP A 192 -2.17 20.17 12.54
N ILE A 193 -3.47 20.06 12.37
CA ILE A 193 -4.23 18.82 12.51
C ILE A 193 -4.59 18.32 11.12
N ALA A 194 -4.50 17.01 10.93
CA ALA A 194 -5.12 16.31 9.83
C ALA A 194 -6.05 15.22 10.38
N GLU A 195 -7.31 15.30 10.02
CA GLU A 195 -8.28 14.23 10.24
C GLU A 195 -8.53 13.48 8.95
N ILE A 196 -8.52 12.16 9.05
CA ILE A 196 -8.67 11.27 7.90
C ILE A 196 -9.67 10.17 8.27
N MET A 197 -10.65 9.95 7.40
CA MET A 197 -11.59 8.85 7.48
C MET A 197 -11.48 7.99 6.22
N ILE A 198 -11.12 6.73 6.40
CA ILE A 198 -11.03 5.75 5.31
C ILE A 198 -12.18 4.75 5.51
N PRO A 199 -13.17 4.73 4.60
CA PRO A 199 -14.21 3.71 4.65
C PRO A 199 -13.59 2.32 4.48
N LEU A 200 -13.95 1.37 5.35
CA LEU A 200 -13.44 0.00 5.28
C LEU A 200 -13.73 -0.66 3.92
N LYS A 201 -14.83 -0.27 3.28
CA LYS A 201 -15.17 -0.71 1.90
C LYS A 201 -14.21 -0.19 0.81
N SER A 202 -13.43 0.85 1.10
CA SER A 202 -12.46 1.43 0.16
C SER A 202 -11.15 0.64 0.07
N ILE A 203 -10.92 -0.28 1.00
CA ILE A 203 -9.72 -1.12 1.06
C ILE A 203 -10.11 -2.59 1.12
N ARG A 204 -9.26 -3.45 0.56
CA ARG A 204 -9.46 -4.89 0.63
C ARG A 204 -8.83 -5.46 1.90
N TYR A 205 -9.58 -6.17 2.72
CA TYR A 205 -9.09 -6.82 3.94
C TYR A 205 -9.80 -8.15 4.20
N ASP A 206 -9.22 -8.97 5.07
CA ASP A 206 -9.88 -10.15 5.63
C ASP A 206 -10.41 -9.79 7.03
N PRO A 207 -11.73 -9.88 7.29
CA PRO A 207 -12.29 -9.58 8.62
C PRO A 207 -11.71 -10.43 9.76
N LYS A 208 -11.12 -11.57 9.45
CA LYS A 208 -10.49 -12.45 10.44
C LYS A 208 -9.02 -12.13 10.68
N GLN A 209 -8.40 -11.30 9.85
CA GLN A 209 -7.02 -10.90 10.00
C GLN A 209 -6.92 -9.77 11.04
N LEU A 210 -6.55 -10.13 12.26
CA LEU A 210 -6.51 -9.21 13.39
C LEU A 210 -5.21 -8.39 13.49
N GLN A 211 -4.25 -8.62 12.62
CA GLN A 211 -2.97 -7.90 12.60
C GLN A 211 -2.73 -7.32 11.21
N TRP A 212 -2.81 -6.01 11.09
CA TRP A 212 -2.49 -5.30 9.86
C TRP A 212 -1.08 -4.73 9.93
N GLY A 213 -0.40 -4.67 8.81
CA GLY A 213 0.80 -3.85 8.67
C GLY A 213 0.40 -2.37 8.67
N ILE A 214 1.14 -1.53 9.42
CA ILE A 214 0.90 -0.08 9.49
C ILE A 214 2.21 0.68 9.56
N ASN A 215 2.29 1.79 8.87
CA ASN A 215 3.32 2.80 9.07
C ASN A 215 2.75 4.20 8.81
N PHE A 216 3.39 5.20 9.38
CA PHE A 216 3.06 6.60 9.17
C PHE A 216 4.28 7.34 8.67
N LEU A 217 4.02 8.33 7.83
CA LEU A 217 5.04 9.20 7.26
C LEU A 217 4.72 10.67 7.58
N ARG A 218 5.75 11.45 7.82
CA ARG A 218 5.72 12.89 7.76
C ARG A 218 6.73 13.41 6.74
N GLY A 219 6.30 14.26 5.83
CA GLY A 219 7.16 15.13 5.04
C GLY A 219 7.17 16.53 5.64
N ASP A 220 8.35 17.03 5.97
CA ASP A 220 8.61 18.39 6.44
C ASP A 220 9.38 19.16 5.35
N ALA A 221 8.64 19.89 4.51
CA ALA A 221 9.22 20.59 3.38
C ALA A 221 10.17 21.72 3.82
N LYS A 222 9.89 22.38 4.93
CA LYS A 222 10.70 23.48 5.47
C LYS A 222 12.08 23.04 5.92
N ASN A 223 12.18 21.83 6.47
CA ASN A 223 13.43 21.25 6.93
C ASN A 223 14.04 20.27 5.94
N ASN A 224 13.35 20.01 4.81
CA ASN A 224 13.72 18.97 3.84
C ASN A 224 13.95 17.63 4.52
N GLU A 225 13.02 17.24 5.40
CA GLU A 225 13.07 16.00 6.19
C GLU A 225 11.88 15.11 5.88
N TYR A 226 12.15 13.79 5.91
CA TYR A 226 11.12 12.76 6.03
C TYR A 226 11.34 11.98 7.31
N SER A 227 10.26 11.69 8.01
CA SER A 227 10.27 10.81 9.18
C SER A 227 9.15 9.78 9.09
N ASN A 228 9.40 8.60 9.67
CA ASN A 228 8.44 7.50 9.73
C ASN A 228 8.21 7.10 11.18
N PHE A 229 7.05 6.50 11.46
CA PHE A 229 6.77 5.88 12.74
C PHE A 229 7.69 4.69 12.99
N THR A 230 7.92 3.84 11.97
CA THR A 230 8.87 2.74 12.05
C THR A 230 10.23 3.12 11.48
N ARG A 231 11.28 2.43 11.92
CA ARG A 231 12.63 2.65 11.38
C ARG A 231 12.80 1.95 10.03
N VAL A 232 12.74 2.72 8.95
CA VAL A 232 12.99 2.23 7.60
C VAL A 232 14.43 2.54 7.21
N PRO A 233 15.29 1.55 6.89
CA PRO A 233 16.68 1.82 6.49
C PRO A 233 16.78 2.73 5.25
N PRO A 234 17.87 3.53 5.11
CA PRO A 234 17.99 4.53 4.05
C PRO A 234 17.85 4.01 2.62
N ILE A 235 18.30 2.79 2.36
CA ILE A 235 18.25 2.14 1.04
C ILE A 235 16.83 1.77 0.58
N PHE A 236 15.88 1.64 1.53
CA PHE A 236 14.49 1.31 1.22
C PHE A 236 13.64 2.59 1.14
N LYS A 237 12.50 2.52 0.47
CA LYS A 237 11.55 3.63 0.40
C LYS A 237 10.78 3.78 1.72
N SER A 238 10.35 4.99 2.05
CA SER A 238 9.55 5.25 3.27
C SER A 238 8.25 4.43 3.34
N TYR A 239 7.75 4.00 2.19
CA TYR A 239 6.53 3.20 2.02
C TYR A 239 6.82 1.71 1.78
N ASP A 240 8.01 1.22 2.10
CA ASP A 240 8.35 -0.20 1.95
C ASP A 240 7.54 -1.06 2.95
N LEU A 241 6.80 -2.04 2.41
CA LEU A 241 5.91 -2.91 3.18
C LEU A 241 6.66 -3.84 4.14
N GLY A 242 7.94 -4.10 3.88
CA GLY A 242 8.79 -4.92 4.72
C GLY A 242 9.08 -4.31 6.09
N TYR A 243 8.97 -2.99 6.21
CA TYR A 243 9.29 -2.22 7.41
C TYR A 243 8.07 -1.61 8.10
N MET A 244 6.90 -2.21 7.94
CA MET A 244 5.69 -1.83 8.67
C MET A 244 5.69 -2.39 10.09
N GLY A 245 5.12 -1.62 11.03
CA GLY A 245 4.72 -2.09 12.35
C GLY A 245 3.42 -2.90 12.29
N LEU A 246 2.87 -3.23 13.44
CA LEU A 246 1.61 -3.97 13.57
C LEU A 246 0.51 -3.09 14.16
N LEU A 247 -0.65 -3.11 13.54
CA LEU A 247 -1.90 -2.60 14.09
C LEU A 247 -2.74 -3.80 14.53
N ASN A 248 -2.90 -3.95 15.84
CA ASN A 248 -3.63 -5.06 16.44
C ASN A 248 -5.11 -4.68 16.64
N TRP A 249 -6.00 -5.48 16.11
CA TRP A 249 -7.44 -5.35 16.25
C TRP A 249 -7.94 -6.20 17.42
N PRO A 250 -8.84 -5.69 18.27
CA PRO A 250 -9.31 -6.42 19.47
C PRO A 250 -10.27 -7.55 19.14
N ALA A 251 -10.92 -7.54 17.98
CA ALA A 251 -11.91 -8.50 17.53
C ALA A 251 -11.97 -8.54 15.99
N ALA A 252 -12.76 -9.44 15.45
CA ALA A 252 -13.03 -9.50 14.02
C ALA A 252 -13.52 -8.14 13.50
N ILE A 253 -12.93 -7.72 12.41
CA ILE A 253 -13.16 -6.41 11.80
C ILE A 253 -14.58 -6.41 11.19
N PRO A 254 -15.37 -5.35 11.36
CA PRO A 254 -16.69 -5.28 10.73
C PRO A 254 -16.61 -5.55 9.24
N SER A 255 -17.44 -6.43 8.73
CA SER A 255 -17.51 -6.69 7.29
C SER A 255 -18.47 -5.70 6.63
N SER A 256 -17.99 -4.98 5.65
CA SER A 256 -18.86 -4.13 4.83
C SER A 256 -19.90 -4.98 4.09
N LYS A 257 -21.18 -4.68 4.29
CA LYS A 257 -22.29 -5.48 3.73
C LYS A 257 -22.52 -5.28 2.23
N ASN A 258 -22.00 -4.22 1.64
CA ASN A 258 -22.20 -3.87 0.23
C ASN A 258 -20.88 -3.42 -0.40
N ASN A 259 -20.14 -4.38 -0.93
CA ASN A 259 -18.91 -4.12 -1.66
C ASN A 259 -19.19 -4.10 -3.18
N ILE A 260 -20.13 -3.27 -3.61
CA ILE A 260 -20.34 -2.99 -5.02
C ILE A 260 -19.85 -1.57 -5.30
N ILE A 261 -18.83 -1.47 -6.12
CA ILE A 261 -18.33 -0.20 -6.66
C ILE A 261 -18.72 -0.15 -8.12
N PHE A 262 -19.28 0.96 -8.55
CA PHE A 262 -19.64 1.20 -9.94
C PHE A 262 -19.07 2.57 -10.35
N LEU A 263 -18.16 2.57 -11.32
CA LEU A 263 -17.42 3.75 -11.80
C LEU A 263 -17.75 3.97 -13.29
N PRO A 264 -18.82 4.68 -13.61
CA PRO A 264 -19.10 5.06 -14.99
C PRO A 264 -18.19 6.22 -15.40
N PHE A 265 -17.81 6.25 -16.67
CA PHE A 265 -17.07 7.37 -17.25
C PHE A 265 -17.58 7.74 -18.64
N ILE A 266 -17.33 8.98 -19.01
CA ILE A 266 -17.49 9.49 -20.37
C ILE A 266 -16.23 10.28 -20.67
N SER A 267 -15.57 10.00 -21.78
CA SER A 267 -14.42 10.77 -22.26
C SER A 267 -14.68 11.32 -23.67
N GLY A 268 -14.13 12.50 -23.93
CA GLY A 268 -14.15 13.13 -25.23
C GLY A 268 -12.76 13.54 -25.66
N THR A 269 -12.35 13.16 -26.85
CA THR A 269 -11.08 13.58 -27.46
C THR A 269 -11.36 14.38 -28.71
N SER A 270 -10.66 15.51 -28.85
CA SER A 270 -10.66 16.31 -30.07
C SER A 270 -9.21 16.61 -30.46
N GLY A 271 -8.83 16.28 -31.66
CA GLY A 271 -7.47 16.48 -32.15
C GLY A 271 -7.42 16.73 -33.66
N GLU A 272 -6.45 17.53 -34.08
CA GLU A 272 -6.09 17.73 -35.48
C GLU A 272 -4.79 16.98 -35.79
N ASP A 273 -4.80 16.18 -36.84
CA ASP A 273 -3.57 15.59 -37.38
C ASP A 273 -2.98 16.53 -38.44
N GLN A 274 -2.06 17.38 -38.01
CA GLN A 274 -1.43 18.40 -38.88
C GLN A 274 -0.47 17.79 -39.91
N GLU A 275 0.10 16.62 -39.65
CA GLU A 275 1.02 15.97 -40.60
C GLU A 275 0.29 15.41 -41.83
N ASN A 276 -0.94 14.94 -41.68
CA ASN A 276 -1.71 14.31 -42.76
C ASN A 276 -2.83 15.19 -43.30
N GLY A 277 -2.92 16.45 -42.89
CA GLY A 277 -3.92 17.41 -43.37
C GLY A 277 -5.37 16.99 -43.09
N LYS A 278 -5.60 16.18 -42.08
CA LYS A 278 -6.92 15.70 -41.67
C LYS A 278 -7.62 16.72 -40.76
N THR A 279 -8.83 16.99 -41.07
CA THR A 279 -9.78 17.81 -40.29
C THR A 279 -9.99 17.26 -38.89
N LEU A 280 -10.35 18.19 -38.00
CA LEU A 280 -10.72 17.95 -36.60
C LEU A 280 -11.50 16.62 -36.42
N ASN A 281 -10.89 15.68 -35.73
CA ASN A 281 -11.53 14.43 -35.38
C ASN A 281 -11.97 14.48 -33.92
N THR A 282 -13.29 14.50 -33.71
CA THR A 282 -13.86 14.49 -32.37
C THR A 282 -14.44 13.10 -32.11
N ASN A 283 -13.98 12.45 -31.08
CA ASN A 283 -14.48 11.16 -30.67
C ASN A 283 -14.98 11.23 -29.22
N ALA A 284 -16.14 10.63 -28.97
CA ALA A 284 -16.68 10.48 -27.62
C ALA A 284 -16.82 8.99 -27.30
N THR A 285 -16.30 8.59 -26.15
CA THR A 285 -16.40 7.22 -25.66
C THR A 285 -16.97 7.22 -24.25
N GLY A 286 -17.65 6.16 -23.89
CA GLY A 286 -18.17 5.95 -22.55
C GLY A 286 -18.05 4.48 -22.16
N GLY A 287 -17.86 4.24 -20.89
CA GLY A 287 -17.73 2.90 -20.35
C GLY A 287 -17.98 2.88 -18.85
N PHE A 288 -17.69 1.78 -18.22
CA PHE A 288 -17.73 1.68 -16.76
C PHE A 288 -16.84 0.54 -16.24
N ASP A 289 -16.37 0.72 -15.04
CA ASP A 289 -15.76 -0.31 -14.22
C ASP A 289 -16.70 -0.66 -13.06
N SER A 290 -16.82 -1.95 -12.74
CA SER A 290 -17.61 -2.43 -11.62
C SER A 290 -16.83 -3.47 -10.83
N LYS A 291 -16.85 -3.35 -9.52
CA LYS A 291 -16.22 -4.28 -8.61
C LYS A 291 -17.25 -4.79 -7.62
N VAL A 292 -17.32 -6.09 -7.52
CA VAL A 292 -18.26 -6.78 -6.63
C VAL A 292 -17.48 -7.76 -5.76
N ALA A 293 -17.33 -7.44 -4.48
CA ALA A 293 -16.78 -8.42 -3.53
C ALA A 293 -17.84 -9.49 -3.23
N LEU A 294 -17.66 -10.67 -3.81
CA LEU A 294 -18.55 -11.82 -3.57
C LEU A 294 -18.33 -12.44 -2.18
N ASN A 295 -17.08 -12.47 -1.74
CA ASN A 295 -16.68 -12.85 -0.37
C ASN A 295 -15.25 -12.35 -0.08
N ALA A 296 -14.72 -12.64 1.12
CA ALA A 296 -13.37 -12.22 1.53
C ALA A 296 -12.23 -12.65 0.59
N SER A 297 -12.46 -13.72 -0.20
CA SER A 297 -11.44 -14.32 -1.06
C SER A 297 -11.75 -14.19 -2.56
N LEU A 298 -12.95 -13.75 -2.92
CA LEU A 298 -13.41 -13.71 -4.30
C LEU A 298 -14.02 -12.36 -4.63
N ASN A 299 -13.39 -11.66 -5.56
CA ASN A 299 -13.88 -10.43 -6.16
C ASN A 299 -14.20 -10.69 -7.63
N LEU A 300 -15.26 -10.06 -8.10
CA LEU A 300 -15.59 -9.96 -9.52
C LEU A 300 -15.33 -8.53 -9.97
N ASP A 301 -14.35 -8.37 -10.86
CA ASP A 301 -14.04 -7.11 -11.52
C ASP A 301 -14.53 -7.19 -12.96
N LEU A 302 -15.42 -6.26 -13.32
CA LEU A 302 -16.01 -6.16 -14.65
C LEU A 302 -15.69 -4.79 -15.23
N THR A 303 -15.08 -4.77 -16.40
CA THR A 303 -14.87 -3.54 -17.16
C THR A 303 -15.54 -3.63 -18.52
N VAL A 304 -16.17 -2.54 -18.94
CA VAL A 304 -16.75 -2.39 -20.25
C VAL A 304 -16.22 -1.11 -20.86
N ASN A 305 -15.49 -1.24 -21.99
CA ASN A 305 -14.83 -0.16 -22.69
C ASN A 305 -13.92 0.67 -21.75
N PRO A 306 -12.85 0.09 -21.20
CA PRO A 306 -12.03 0.72 -20.15
C PRO A 306 -11.52 2.10 -20.53
N ASP A 307 -11.47 3.02 -19.56
CA ASP A 307 -10.98 4.37 -19.76
C ASP A 307 -9.46 4.39 -19.97
N PHE A 308 -9.05 4.89 -21.12
CA PHE A 308 -7.64 5.12 -21.47
C PHE A 308 -7.26 6.61 -21.44
N SER A 309 -8.19 7.51 -21.16
CA SER A 309 -7.96 8.95 -21.22
C SER A 309 -7.04 9.47 -20.12
N GLN A 310 -6.97 8.76 -19.00
CA GLN A 310 -6.10 9.08 -17.86
C GLN A 310 -4.69 8.49 -17.97
N VAL A 311 -4.47 7.63 -18.95
CA VAL A 311 -3.12 7.12 -19.23
C VAL A 311 -2.32 8.26 -19.84
N GLU A 312 -1.42 8.86 -19.05
CA GLU A 312 -0.44 9.82 -19.58
C GLU A 312 0.23 9.19 -20.81
N VAL A 313 0.42 10.00 -21.85
CA VAL A 313 1.12 9.57 -23.06
C VAL A 313 2.44 8.94 -22.63
N ASP A 314 2.64 7.68 -22.97
CA ASP A 314 3.89 7.02 -22.69
C ASP A 314 5.03 7.83 -23.29
N GLN A 315 6.14 7.93 -22.55
CA GLN A 315 7.33 8.57 -23.12
C GLN A 315 7.69 7.82 -24.41
N GLN A 316 7.88 8.58 -25.47
CA GLN A 316 8.28 8.02 -26.76
C GLN A 316 9.63 7.34 -26.59
N VAL A 317 9.62 6.02 -26.51
CA VAL A 317 10.82 5.20 -26.38
C VAL A 317 11.17 4.65 -27.76
N THR A 318 12.30 5.11 -28.32
CA THR A 318 12.81 4.53 -29.57
C THR A 318 13.43 3.17 -29.25
N ASN A 319 12.85 2.10 -29.76
CA ASN A 319 13.40 0.76 -29.60
C ASN A 319 14.63 0.59 -30.49
N LEU A 320 15.82 0.68 -29.92
CA LEU A 320 17.09 0.41 -30.58
C LEU A 320 17.57 -1.04 -30.39
N THR A 321 16.75 -1.88 -29.74
CA THR A 321 17.09 -3.27 -29.46
C THR A 321 16.14 -4.21 -30.21
N ARG A 322 16.53 -5.48 -30.34
CA ARG A 322 15.69 -6.54 -30.93
C ARG A 322 14.67 -7.15 -29.94
N PHE A 323 14.60 -6.61 -28.73
CA PHE A 323 13.70 -7.13 -27.71
C PHE A 323 12.49 -6.21 -27.56
N ASN A 324 11.33 -6.81 -27.30
CA ASN A 324 10.11 -6.06 -27.07
C ASN A 324 10.25 -5.16 -25.86
N ILE A 325 9.75 -3.93 -25.97
CA ILE A 325 9.69 -3.00 -24.83
C ILE A 325 8.42 -3.31 -24.03
N PHE A 326 8.61 -3.54 -22.74
CA PHE A 326 7.53 -3.67 -21.79
C PHE A 326 7.22 -2.29 -21.20
N LEU A 327 6.08 -1.72 -21.55
CA LEU A 327 5.62 -0.47 -20.98
C LEU A 327 4.96 -0.75 -19.61
N PRO A 328 5.17 0.09 -18.60
CA PRO A 328 4.49 -0.10 -17.30
C PRO A 328 2.97 -0.08 -17.47
N GLU A 329 2.29 -0.99 -16.77
CA GLU A 329 0.82 -0.98 -16.73
C GLU A 329 0.35 0.21 -15.92
N ARG A 330 -0.59 0.99 -16.45
CA ARG A 330 -1.14 2.20 -15.81
C ARG A 330 -2.66 2.18 -15.70
N ARG A 331 -3.30 1.17 -16.26
CA ARG A 331 -4.75 1.04 -16.23
C ARG A 331 -5.19 0.48 -14.89
N GLY A 332 -6.05 1.21 -14.17
CA GLY A 332 -6.51 0.85 -12.82
C GLY A 332 -7.05 -0.58 -12.72
N PHE A 333 -7.78 -1.05 -13.74
CA PHE A 333 -8.30 -2.42 -13.80
C PHE A 333 -7.20 -3.48 -13.73
N PHE A 334 -6.06 -3.28 -14.41
CA PHE A 334 -4.95 -4.25 -14.43
C PHE A 334 -3.93 -4.02 -13.31
N LEU A 335 -3.92 -2.84 -12.71
CA LEU A 335 -3.06 -2.55 -11.56
C LEU A 335 -3.58 -3.22 -10.29
N GLU A 336 -4.88 -3.22 -10.11
CA GLU A 336 -5.50 -3.87 -8.97
C GLU A 336 -5.32 -5.38 -9.06
N ASN A 337 -4.71 -5.98 -8.04
CA ASN A 337 -4.29 -7.39 -8.01
C ASN A 337 -3.18 -7.76 -9.02
N SER A 338 -2.43 -6.78 -9.54
CA SER A 338 -1.31 -7.03 -10.48
C SER A 338 -0.25 -7.97 -9.89
N ASP A 339 -0.11 -8.02 -8.56
CA ASP A 339 0.76 -8.94 -7.84
C ASP A 339 0.47 -10.42 -8.13
N LEU A 340 -0.79 -10.76 -8.39
CA LEU A 340 -1.19 -12.12 -8.73
C LEU A 340 -0.66 -12.56 -10.10
N PHE A 341 -0.38 -11.60 -10.99
CA PHE A 341 0.00 -11.84 -12.39
C PHE A 341 1.41 -11.34 -12.73
N SER A 342 1.88 -10.27 -12.10
CA SER A 342 3.14 -9.60 -12.46
C SER A 342 4.37 -10.44 -12.18
N ASN A 343 4.31 -11.32 -11.18
CA ASN A 343 5.41 -12.21 -10.76
C ASN A 343 5.31 -13.61 -11.37
N PHE A 344 4.38 -13.85 -12.28
CA PHE A 344 4.22 -15.13 -12.94
C PHE A 344 5.23 -15.22 -14.11
N GLY A 345 6.22 -16.11 -14.01
CA GLY A 345 7.22 -16.32 -15.04
C GLY A 345 8.62 -15.79 -14.68
N MET A 346 9.42 -15.55 -15.69
CA MET A 346 10.76 -14.97 -15.58
C MET A 346 10.75 -13.52 -16.08
N PRO A 347 11.73 -12.67 -15.72
CA PRO A 347 11.77 -11.26 -16.12
C PRO A 347 11.58 -11.00 -17.62
N PHE A 348 11.99 -11.95 -18.47
CA PHE A 348 11.90 -11.86 -19.94
C PHE A 348 10.84 -12.78 -20.56
N ILE A 349 10.17 -13.61 -19.77
CA ILE A 349 9.14 -14.55 -20.23
C ILE A 349 7.96 -14.46 -19.26
N ARG A 350 7.04 -13.54 -19.55
CA ARG A 350 5.80 -13.37 -18.77
C ARG A 350 4.66 -14.02 -19.54
N PRO A 351 3.91 -14.94 -18.93
CA PRO A 351 2.77 -15.62 -19.60
C PRO A 351 1.67 -14.66 -20.04
N PHE A 352 1.56 -13.56 -19.33
CA PHE A 352 0.61 -12.49 -19.64
C PHE A 352 1.25 -11.13 -19.39
N TYR A 353 1.22 -10.28 -20.41
CA TYR A 353 1.53 -8.86 -20.27
C TYR A 353 0.72 -8.05 -21.28
N SER A 354 -0.01 -7.08 -20.82
CA SER A 354 -1.02 -6.37 -21.60
C SER A 354 -0.47 -5.18 -22.41
N ARG A 355 0.81 -4.79 -22.18
CA ARG A 355 1.43 -3.60 -22.81
C ARG A 355 2.82 -3.91 -23.34
N THR A 356 2.89 -4.66 -24.45
CA THR A 356 4.12 -4.87 -25.21
C THR A 356 4.11 -3.98 -26.46
N MET A 357 5.24 -3.39 -26.80
CA MET A 357 5.49 -2.79 -28.11
C MET A 357 6.44 -3.73 -28.86
N ASP A 358 6.04 -4.16 -30.07
CA ASP A 358 6.85 -4.93 -31.01
C ASP A 358 7.87 -4.04 -31.72
#